data_fc7a485bd8c4a009d64ebb0fbe161359
#
_entry.id   fc7a485bd8c4a009d64ebb0fbe161359
#
_cell.length_a   1.000
_cell.length_b   1.000
_cell.length_c   1.000
_cell.angle_alpha   90.00
_cell.angle_beta   90.00
_cell.angle_gamma   90.00
#
_symmetry.space_group_name_H-M   'P 1'
#
loop_
_entity.id
_entity.type
_entity.pdbx_description
1 polymer ?
#
loop_
_entity_poly.entity_id
_entity_poly.type
_entity_poly.pdbx_seq_one_letter_code
_entity_poly.pdbx_strand_id
1 'polypeptide(L)'
;MRRLFLLRCLLLTAGFSAGLMHPLLALANTYKEIDWEELIPDGWRKQVILELARMRRFANAEDGDPKAEQAYAKLKKTWDTAPIVKSMIGKKVRIPGYVVPLDAERMQSSDFLIVPYFGACVHSPPPPANQIILVVPPKGTRTRTMDAIWVEGTLGEERTFSEAGTSAYVIKADKVTPYR
;
A
#
# COMPACT_ATOMS: atom_id res chain seq x y z
N MET A 1 -0.50 96.93 -2.90
CA MET A 1 -1.23 95.96 -3.67
C MET A 1 -0.31 94.94 -4.23
N ARG A 2 0.04 93.85 -3.54
CA ARG A 2 0.76 92.72 -4.08
C ARG A 2 0.42 91.50 -3.18
N ARG A 3 -0.42 90.62 -3.66
CA ARG A 3 -0.78 89.38 -2.99
C ARG A 3 0.27 88.31 -3.29
N LEU A 4 0.93 87.87 -2.23
CA LEU A 4 1.89 86.75 -2.28
C LEU A 4 1.14 85.45 -2.12
N PHE A 5 1.16 84.59 -3.14
CA PHE A 5 0.61 83.23 -3.09
C PHE A 5 1.68 82.25 -2.54
N LEU A 6 1.41 81.72 -1.36
CA LEU A 6 2.23 80.59 -0.80
C LEU A 6 1.70 79.30 -1.29
N LEU A 7 2.50 78.61 -2.08
CA LEU A 7 2.29 77.26 -2.56
C LEU A 7 2.70 76.29 -1.42
N ARG A 8 1.77 75.58 -0.83
CA ARG A 8 2.05 74.47 0.06
C ARG A 8 2.17 73.18 -0.75
N CYS A 9 3.40 72.66 -0.89
CA CYS A 9 3.66 71.30 -1.37
C CYS A 9 3.24 70.30 -0.29
N LEU A 10 2.21 69.52 -0.61
CA LEU A 10 1.80 68.34 0.19
C LEU A 10 2.59 67.12 -0.34
N LEU A 11 3.60 66.68 0.40
CA LEU A 11 4.31 65.42 0.12
C LEU A 11 3.42 64.26 0.61
N LEU A 12 2.80 63.54 -0.32
CA LEU A 12 2.18 62.26 -0.11
C LEU A 12 3.25 61.20 -0.08
N THR A 13 3.64 60.70 1.08
CA THR A 13 4.44 59.50 1.26
C THR A 13 3.54 58.29 1.06
N ALA A 14 3.61 57.67 -0.13
CA ALA A 14 3.03 56.36 -0.40
C ALA A 14 3.83 55.30 0.33
N GLY A 15 3.32 54.83 1.47
CA GLY A 15 3.87 53.66 2.16
C GLY A 15 3.67 52.39 1.34
N PHE A 16 4.75 51.92 0.70
CA PHE A 16 4.79 50.63 0.01
C PHE A 16 4.92 49.54 1.07
N SER A 17 3.78 48.99 1.51
CA SER A 17 3.73 47.80 2.36
C SER A 17 4.15 46.61 1.53
N ALA A 18 5.43 46.26 1.56
CA ALA A 18 5.94 44.99 1.04
C ALA A 18 5.41 43.86 1.92
N GLY A 19 4.23 43.34 1.57
CA GLY A 19 3.72 42.09 2.15
C GLY A 19 4.71 40.97 1.92
N LEU A 20 5.38 40.55 2.99
CA LEU A 20 6.18 39.32 3.02
C LEU A 20 5.26 38.14 2.73
N MET A 21 5.10 37.83 1.46
CA MET A 21 4.52 36.57 1.00
C MET A 21 5.50 35.45 1.40
N HIS A 22 5.31 34.92 2.60
CA HIS A 22 5.99 33.69 2.98
C HIS A 22 5.46 32.59 2.05
N PRO A 23 6.31 31.95 1.22
CA PRO A 23 5.90 30.74 0.54
C PRO A 23 5.66 29.73 1.66
N LEU A 24 4.40 29.38 1.93
CA LEU A 24 4.06 28.15 2.60
C LEU A 24 4.66 27.04 1.70
N LEU A 25 5.85 26.60 2.04
CA LEU A 25 6.38 25.31 1.59
C LEU A 25 5.41 24.27 2.13
N ALA A 26 4.36 24.01 1.37
CA ALA A 26 3.61 22.78 1.52
C ALA A 26 4.63 21.66 1.43
N LEU A 27 5.00 21.09 2.56
CA LEU A 27 5.70 19.81 2.61
C LEU A 27 4.80 18.84 1.87
N ALA A 28 4.99 18.74 0.57
CA ALA A 28 4.36 17.72 -0.25
C ALA A 28 4.75 16.40 0.40
N ASN A 29 3.77 15.78 1.04
CA ASN A 29 3.93 14.49 1.70
C ASN A 29 4.08 13.46 0.57
N THR A 30 5.29 13.41 -0.01
CA THR A 30 5.56 12.68 -1.24
C THR A 30 5.69 11.22 -0.91
N TYR A 31 4.65 10.46 -1.24
CA TYR A 31 4.72 9.01 -1.18
C TYR A 31 5.59 8.51 -2.31
N LYS A 32 6.53 7.60 -2.00
CA LYS A 32 7.28 6.88 -3.03
C LYS A 32 6.34 5.83 -3.65
N GLU A 33 6.11 5.90 -4.94
CA GLU A 33 5.45 4.82 -5.66
C GLU A 33 6.39 3.62 -5.68
N ILE A 34 5.86 2.47 -5.30
CA ILE A 34 6.59 1.20 -5.20
C ILE A 34 5.85 0.10 -5.94
N ASP A 35 6.63 -0.84 -6.43
CA ASP A 35 6.14 -2.08 -7.01
C ASP A 35 6.10 -3.20 -5.97
N TRP A 36 5.24 -4.18 -6.19
CA TRP A 36 5.12 -5.38 -5.34
C TRP A 36 6.44 -6.15 -5.24
N GLU A 37 7.27 -6.07 -6.27
CA GLU A 37 8.59 -6.73 -6.32
C GLU A 37 9.58 -6.14 -5.32
N GLU A 38 9.46 -4.84 -4.98
CA GLU A 38 10.29 -4.20 -3.97
C GLU A 38 10.01 -4.73 -2.55
N LEU A 39 8.91 -5.45 -2.36
CA LEU A 39 8.53 -6.06 -1.08
C LEU A 39 9.07 -7.49 -0.92
N ILE A 40 9.75 -8.03 -1.93
CA ILE A 40 10.35 -9.36 -1.93
C ILE A 40 11.85 -9.25 -1.63
N PRO A 41 12.36 -9.83 -0.53
CA PRO A 41 13.78 -9.83 -0.24
C PRO A 41 14.61 -10.56 -1.30
N ASP A 42 15.83 -10.06 -1.54
CA ASP A 42 16.79 -10.71 -2.43
C ASP A 42 17.04 -12.16 -2.02
N GLY A 43 17.07 -13.05 -3.01
CA GLY A 43 17.29 -14.48 -2.80
C GLY A 43 16.06 -15.30 -2.43
N TRP A 44 15.01 -14.71 -1.81
CA TRP A 44 13.80 -15.45 -1.47
C TRP A 44 13.00 -15.88 -2.71
N ARG A 45 13.02 -15.09 -3.77
CA ARG A 45 12.43 -15.45 -5.08
C ARG A 45 12.96 -16.81 -5.61
N LYS A 46 14.26 -17.08 -5.47
CA LYS A 46 14.85 -18.36 -5.89
C LYS A 46 14.28 -19.53 -5.10
N GLN A 47 14.08 -19.35 -3.79
CA GLN A 47 13.47 -20.38 -2.94
C GLN A 47 12.05 -20.69 -3.38
N VAL A 48 11.23 -19.68 -3.66
CA VAL A 48 9.84 -19.85 -4.15
C VAL A 48 9.81 -20.59 -5.48
N ILE A 49 10.68 -20.23 -6.44
CA ILE A 49 10.75 -20.91 -7.74
C ILE A 49 11.07 -22.41 -7.55
N LEU A 50 11.98 -22.74 -6.64
CA LEU A 50 12.32 -24.13 -6.34
C LEU A 50 11.16 -24.92 -5.73
N GLU A 51 10.41 -24.30 -4.80
CA GLU A 51 9.24 -24.96 -4.21
C GLU A 51 8.10 -25.12 -5.23
N LEU A 52 7.84 -24.13 -6.08
CA LEU A 52 6.88 -24.24 -7.18
C LEU A 52 7.29 -25.32 -8.19
N ALA A 53 8.59 -25.44 -8.52
CA ALA A 53 9.10 -26.50 -9.39
C ALA A 53 8.89 -27.89 -8.78
N ARG A 54 9.00 -28.01 -7.45
CA ARG A 54 8.66 -29.26 -6.74
C ARG A 54 7.18 -29.59 -6.83
N MET A 55 6.32 -28.59 -6.69
CA MET A 55 4.86 -28.78 -6.79
C MET A 55 4.41 -29.26 -8.18
N ARG A 56 5.09 -28.82 -9.25
CA ARG A 56 4.78 -29.28 -10.62
C ARG A 56 4.85 -30.80 -10.78
N ARG A 57 5.64 -31.50 -9.97
CA ARG A 57 5.73 -32.97 -10.00
C ARG A 57 4.44 -33.67 -9.57
N PHE A 58 3.58 -32.93 -8.86
CA PHE A 58 2.28 -33.42 -8.36
C PHE A 58 1.10 -32.88 -9.16
N ALA A 59 1.33 -32.23 -10.31
CA ALA A 59 0.26 -31.62 -11.11
C ALA A 59 -0.80 -32.63 -11.59
N ASN A 60 -0.43 -33.92 -11.67
CA ASN A 60 -1.32 -35.01 -12.06
C ASN A 60 -1.52 -36.04 -10.91
N ALA A 61 -1.24 -35.64 -9.66
CA ALA A 61 -1.49 -36.49 -8.51
C ALA A 61 -3.02 -36.66 -8.30
N GLU A 62 -3.42 -37.83 -7.86
CA GLU A 62 -4.80 -38.06 -7.46
C GLU A 62 -5.14 -37.29 -6.19
N ASP A 63 -6.43 -36.96 -6.02
CA ASP A 63 -6.91 -36.32 -4.81
C ASP A 63 -6.61 -37.20 -3.58
N GLY A 64 -5.99 -36.59 -2.55
CA GLY A 64 -5.61 -37.32 -1.35
C GLY A 64 -4.23 -38.01 -1.43
N ASP A 65 -3.41 -37.77 -2.48
CA ASP A 65 -2.02 -38.27 -2.49
C ASP A 65 -1.24 -37.65 -1.31
N PRO A 66 -0.76 -38.46 -0.34
CA PRO A 66 -0.10 -37.96 0.86
C PRO A 66 1.20 -37.17 0.55
N LYS A 67 1.89 -37.46 -0.56
CA LYS A 67 3.11 -36.75 -0.96
C LYS A 67 2.76 -35.39 -1.55
N ALA A 68 1.68 -35.30 -2.31
CA ALA A 68 1.15 -34.02 -2.83
C ALA A 68 0.69 -33.12 -1.68
N GLU A 69 -0.06 -33.65 -0.72
CA GLU A 69 -0.52 -32.93 0.46
C GLU A 69 0.65 -32.40 1.31
N GLN A 70 1.68 -33.24 1.57
CA GLN A 70 2.88 -32.81 2.29
C GLN A 70 3.63 -31.71 1.55
N ALA A 71 3.77 -31.82 0.23
CA ALA A 71 4.42 -30.80 -0.58
C ALA A 71 3.65 -29.48 -0.55
N TYR A 72 2.31 -29.55 -0.62
CA TYR A 72 1.44 -28.36 -0.52
C TYR A 72 1.53 -27.72 0.87
N ALA A 73 1.47 -28.50 1.94
CA ALA A 73 1.60 -28.00 3.30
C ALA A 73 2.96 -27.31 3.53
N LYS A 74 4.03 -27.86 2.96
CA LYS A 74 5.36 -27.24 3.01
C LYS A 74 5.40 -25.91 2.24
N LEU A 75 4.83 -25.88 1.04
CA LEU A 75 4.74 -24.64 0.26
C LEU A 75 3.95 -23.57 1.02
N LYS A 76 2.78 -23.93 1.56
CA LYS A 76 1.94 -23.04 2.36
C LYS A 76 2.70 -22.48 3.54
N LYS A 77 3.40 -23.32 4.31
CA LYS A 77 4.23 -22.85 5.43
C LYS A 77 5.32 -21.86 4.97
N THR A 78 5.99 -22.14 3.87
CA THR A 78 7.01 -21.24 3.30
C THR A 78 6.39 -19.89 2.90
N TRP A 79 5.18 -19.89 2.35
CA TRP A 79 4.46 -18.70 1.95
C TRP A 79 3.95 -17.90 3.14
N ASP A 80 3.34 -18.55 4.12
CA ASP A 80 2.84 -17.90 5.34
C ASP A 80 3.98 -17.28 6.17
N THR A 81 5.20 -17.82 6.06
CA THR A 81 6.39 -17.30 6.75
C THR A 81 7.32 -16.47 5.85
N ALA A 82 6.84 -16.05 4.68
CA ALA A 82 7.63 -15.26 3.74
C ALA A 82 8.28 -14.06 4.44
N PRO A 83 9.59 -13.84 4.24
CA PRO A 83 10.31 -12.73 4.85
C PRO A 83 9.95 -11.40 4.20
N ILE A 84 10.22 -10.31 4.90
CA ILE A 84 9.96 -8.94 4.48
C ILE A 84 11.23 -8.16 4.19
N VAL A 85 11.12 -7.07 3.45
CA VAL A 85 12.19 -6.09 3.22
C VAL A 85 12.17 -5.07 4.35
N LYS A 86 12.97 -5.31 5.40
CA LYS A 86 13.02 -4.45 6.60
C LYS A 86 13.30 -2.98 6.29
N SER A 87 14.09 -2.69 5.27
CA SER A 87 14.41 -1.32 4.86
C SER A 87 13.23 -0.54 4.30
N MET A 88 12.11 -1.19 4.03
CA MET A 88 10.86 -0.55 3.58
C MET A 88 9.95 -0.11 4.73
N ILE A 89 10.18 -0.66 5.94
CA ILE A 89 9.36 -0.34 7.12
C ILE A 89 9.55 1.12 7.54
N GLY A 90 8.43 1.79 7.85
CA GLY A 90 8.37 3.21 8.21
C GLY A 90 8.37 4.17 7.03
N LYS A 91 8.52 3.69 5.80
CA LYS A 91 8.49 4.56 4.61
C LYS A 91 7.06 4.92 4.22
N LYS A 92 6.90 6.15 3.72
CA LYS A 92 5.68 6.60 3.07
C LYS A 92 5.66 6.10 1.63
N VAL A 93 4.70 5.25 1.33
CA VAL A 93 4.60 4.54 0.06
C VAL A 93 3.24 4.75 -0.59
N ARG A 94 3.21 4.61 -1.91
CA ARG A 94 2.03 4.51 -2.74
C ARG A 94 2.12 3.20 -3.53
N ILE A 95 1.14 2.34 -3.39
CA ILE A 95 1.14 1.03 -4.04
C ILE A 95 -0.24 0.71 -4.61
N PRO A 96 -0.33 0.15 -5.83
CA PRO A 96 -1.59 -0.31 -6.39
C PRO A 96 -1.89 -1.72 -5.92
N GLY A 97 -3.19 -2.07 -5.82
CA GLY A 97 -3.59 -3.44 -5.50
C GLY A 97 -5.08 -3.68 -5.68
N TYR A 98 -5.45 -4.94 -5.59
CA TYR A 98 -6.85 -5.37 -5.61
C TYR A 98 -7.33 -5.67 -4.20
N VAL A 99 -8.52 -5.16 -3.87
CA VAL A 99 -9.12 -5.30 -2.55
C VAL A 99 -9.61 -6.72 -2.31
N VAL A 100 -9.22 -7.29 -1.17
CA VAL A 100 -9.73 -8.56 -0.65
C VAL A 100 -10.24 -8.33 0.78
N PRO A 101 -11.52 -8.57 1.09
CA PRO A 101 -12.04 -8.40 2.44
C PRO A 101 -11.38 -9.41 3.38
N LEU A 102 -11.14 -9.01 4.63
CA LEU A 102 -10.61 -9.90 5.67
C LEU A 102 -11.58 -11.02 6.02
N ASP A 103 -12.86 -10.71 5.98
CA ASP A 103 -13.96 -11.61 6.32
C ASP A 103 -15.07 -11.39 5.30
N ALA A 104 -15.37 -12.43 4.52
CA ALA A 104 -16.40 -12.37 3.49
C ALA A 104 -17.81 -12.15 4.08
N GLU A 105 -18.03 -12.55 5.33
CA GLU A 105 -19.32 -12.44 6.01
C GLU A 105 -19.48 -11.11 6.77
N ARG A 106 -18.38 -10.49 7.19
CA ARG A 106 -18.37 -9.21 7.90
C ARG A 106 -18.02 -8.04 6.98
N MET A 107 -18.96 -7.61 6.16
CA MET A 107 -18.87 -6.36 5.37
C MET A 107 -18.69 -5.09 6.24
N GLN A 108 -18.42 -5.24 7.54
CA GLN A 108 -18.31 -4.14 8.52
C GLN A 108 -16.89 -3.86 9.01
N SER A 109 -15.90 -4.69 8.66
CA SER A 109 -14.51 -4.33 8.95
C SER A 109 -14.10 -3.20 8.02
N SER A 110 -13.58 -2.10 8.60
CA SER A 110 -12.96 -1.04 7.80
C SER A 110 -11.69 -1.52 7.12
N ASP A 111 -11.00 -2.50 7.73
CA ASP A 111 -9.71 -2.99 7.28
C ASP A 111 -9.90 -4.08 6.21
N PHE A 112 -8.99 -4.12 5.27
CA PHE A 112 -9.00 -5.06 4.15
C PHE A 112 -7.59 -5.41 3.72
N LEU A 113 -7.45 -6.48 2.95
CA LEU A 113 -6.19 -6.84 2.31
C LEU A 113 -6.10 -6.24 0.91
N ILE A 114 -4.89 -5.99 0.45
CA ILE A 114 -4.61 -5.79 -0.97
C ILE A 114 -3.62 -6.84 -1.48
N VAL A 115 -3.78 -7.20 -2.76
CA VAL A 115 -2.99 -8.20 -3.47
C VAL A 115 -2.57 -7.67 -4.85
N PRO A 116 -1.49 -8.22 -5.47
CA PRO A 116 -0.92 -7.67 -6.70
C PRO A 116 -1.72 -7.94 -7.97
N TYR A 117 -2.57 -8.95 -8.00
CA TYR A 117 -3.29 -9.34 -9.22
C TYR A 117 -4.73 -9.74 -8.94
N PHE A 118 -5.57 -9.57 -9.95
CA PHE A 118 -6.99 -9.89 -9.89
C PHE A 118 -7.21 -11.41 -9.70
N GLY A 119 -8.13 -11.77 -8.81
CA GLY A 119 -8.49 -13.18 -8.53
C GLY A 119 -7.54 -13.91 -7.56
N ALA A 120 -6.50 -13.25 -7.06
CA ALA A 120 -5.71 -13.78 -5.96
C ALA A 120 -6.61 -14.06 -4.75
N CYS A 121 -6.40 -15.18 -4.08
CA CYS A 121 -7.17 -15.64 -2.91
C CYS A 121 -8.61 -16.14 -3.18
N VAL A 122 -9.12 -16.06 -4.42
CA VAL A 122 -10.49 -16.49 -4.76
C VAL A 122 -10.53 -17.79 -5.56
N HIS A 123 -9.61 -17.94 -6.52
CA HIS A 123 -9.59 -19.09 -7.44
C HIS A 123 -8.24 -19.81 -7.52
N SER A 124 -7.27 -19.37 -6.74
CA SER A 124 -5.92 -19.93 -6.67
C SER A 124 -5.39 -19.85 -5.24
N PRO A 125 -4.36 -20.62 -4.88
CA PRO A 125 -3.71 -20.45 -3.58
C PRO A 125 -3.37 -18.99 -3.34
N PRO A 126 -3.57 -18.46 -2.12
CA PRO A 126 -3.25 -17.07 -1.81
C PRO A 126 -1.77 -16.79 -2.11
N PRO A 127 -1.43 -15.54 -2.45
CA PRO A 127 -0.03 -15.15 -2.63
C PRO A 127 0.79 -15.35 -1.35
N PRO A 128 2.13 -15.37 -1.45
CA PRO A 128 2.98 -15.36 -0.27
C PRO A 128 2.73 -14.17 0.63
N ALA A 129 2.97 -14.30 1.93
CA ALA A 129 2.65 -13.28 2.93
C ALA A 129 3.30 -11.91 2.65
N ASN A 130 4.46 -11.86 1.99
CA ASN A 130 5.08 -10.60 1.56
C ASN A 130 4.50 -10.01 0.27
N GLN A 131 3.47 -10.64 -0.28
CA GLN A 131 2.66 -10.17 -1.41
C GLN A 131 1.19 -9.97 -1.01
N ILE A 132 0.93 -9.87 0.28
CA ILE A 132 -0.36 -9.48 0.85
C ILE A 132 -0.10 -8.38 1.88
N ILE A 133 -0.86 -7.29 1.79
CA ILE A 133 -0.73 -6.14 2.69
C ILE A 133 -2.07 -5.93 3.38
N LEU A 134 -2.07 -5.85 4.71
CA LEU A 134 -3.19 -5.36 5.47
C LEU A 134 -3.29 -3.84 5.33
N VAL A 135 -4.43 -3.33 4.96
CA VAL A 135 -4.70 -1.89 4.89
C VAL A 135 -5.63 -1.49 6.02
N VAL A 136 -5.16 -0.54 6.84
CA VAL A 136 -5.96 0.16 7.84
C VAL A 136 -6.33 1.52 7.24
N PRO A 137 -7.52 1.66 6.63
CA PRO A 137 -7.88 2.86 5.89
C PRO A 137 -8.40 4.00 6.77
N PRO A 138 -8.45 5.24 6.27
CA PRO A 138 -9.15 6.34 6.94
C PRO A 138 -10.63 6.01 7.16
N LYS A 139 -11.21 6.56 8.23
CA LYS A 139 -12.65 6.41 8.52
C LYS A 139 -13.51 6.85 7.33
N GLY A 140 -14.51 6.04 7.00
CA GLY A 140 -15.43 6.32 5.91
C GLY A 140 -14.96 5.88 4.52
N THR A 141 -13.80 5.22 4.40
CA THR A 141 -13.37 4.57 3.17
C THR A 141 -14.37 3.48 2.79
N ARG A 142 -14.77 3.47 1.52
CA ARG A 142 -15.66 2.45 0.97
C ARG A 142 -14.98 1.76 -0.19
N THR A 143 -14.83 0.46 -0.10
CA THR A 143 -14.26 -0.40 -1.15
C THR A 143 -15.17 -1.60 -1.38
N ARG A 144 -15.03 -2.21 -2.55
CA ARG A 144 -15.69 -3.48 -2.89
C ARG A 144 -14.62 -4.52 -3.16
N THR A 145 -14.97 -5.78 -2.99
CA THR A 145 -14.11 -6.90 -3.39
C THR A 145 -13.63 -6.74 -4.82
N MET A 146 -12.34 -6.93 -5.04
CA MET A 146 -11.65 -6.81 -6.33
C MET A 146 -11.62 -5.40 -6.94
N ASP A 147 -11.99 -4.35 -6.20
CA ASP A 147 -11.70 -2.99 -6.64
C ASP A 147 -10.19 -2.81 -6.83
N ALA A 148 -9.79 -2.28 -7.98
CA ALA A 148 -8.42 -1.85 -8.22
C ALA A 148 -8.23 -0.45 -7.61
N ILE A 149 -7.28 -0.31 -6.68
CA ILE A 149 -7.07 0.91 -5.92
C ILE A 149 -5.58 1.28 -5.79
N TRP A 150 -5.34 2.55 -5.53
CA TRP A 150 -4.09 3.06 -4.97
C TRP A 150 -4.24 3.22 -3.46
N VAL A 151 -3.24 2.78 -2.71
CA VAL A 151 -3.11 3.02 -1.27
C VAL A 151 -1.87 3.87 -1.02
N GLU A 152 -2.05 5.00 -0.34
CA GLU A 152 -1.00 5.91 0.10
C GLU A 152 -0.95 5.90 1.62
N GLY A 153 0.21 5.63 2.21
CA GLY A 153 0.34 5.56 3.67
C GLY A 153 1.73 5.13 4.13
N THR A 154 1.84 4.83 5.41
CA THR A 154 3.09 4.36 6.02
C THR A 154 3.10 2.85 6.08
N LEU A 155 4.14 2.25 5.46
CA LEU A 155 4.33 0.80 5.45
C LEU A 155 4.89 0.34 6.81
N GLY A 156 4.25 -0.66 7.40
CA GLY A 156 4.63 -1.30 8.65
C GLY A 156 4.85 -2.80 8.49
N GLU A 157 5.38 -3.42 9.54
CA GLU A 157 5.47 -4.87 9.68
C GLU A 157 4.38 -5.34 10.62
N GLU A 158 3.48 -6.17 10.12
CA GLU A 158 2.46 -6.85 10.92
C GLU A 158 2.06 -8.14 10.21
N ARG A 159 2.07 -9.25 10.95
CA ARG A 159 1.63 -10.53 10.39
C ARG A 159 0.21 -10.82 10.86
N THR A 160 -0.71 -10.81 9.90
CA THR A 160 -2.14 -11.06 10.15
C THR A 160 -2.57 -12.31 9.39
N PHE A 161 -3.26 -13.21 10.10
CA PHE A 161 -3.83 -14.43 9.54
C PHE A 161 -5.31 -14.22 9.25
N SER A 162 -5.74 -14.59 8.06
CA SER A 162 -7.14 -14.54 7.64
C SER A 162 -7.48 -15.74 6.75
N GLU A 163 -8.76 -15.95 6.46
CA GLU A 163 -9.19 -16.96 5.49
C GLU A 163 -8.66 -16.66 4.07
N ALA A 164 -8.53 -15.40 3.73
CA ALA A 164 -8.02 -14.95 2.43
C ALA A 164 -6.49 -15.10 2.29
N GLY A 165 -5.77 -15.40 3.38
CA GLY A 165 -4.32 -15.58 3.39
C GLY A 165 -3.64 -14.86 4.55
N THR A 166 -2.31 -14.99 4.59
CA THR A 166 -1.46 -14.35 5.60
C THR A 166 -0.83 -13.10 5.01
N SER A 167 -1.00 -11.93 5.64
CA SER A 167 -0.22 -10.73 5.31
C SER A 167 1.04 -10.66 6.16
N ALA A 168 2.13 -10.09 5.62
CA ALA A 168 3.36 -9.80 6.37
C ALA A 168 3.61 -8.30 6.54
N TYR A 169 2.86 -7.49 5.82
CA TYR A 169 2.92 -6.03 5.85
C TYR A 169 1.58 -5.43 6.26
N VAL A 170 1.64 -4.24 6.83
CA VAL A 170 0.48 -3.38 7.08
C VAL A 170 0.74 -2.00 6.49
N ILE A 171 -0.28 -1.35 5.95
CA ILE A 171 -0.25 0.08 5.61
C ILE A 171 -1.29 0.79 6.46
N LYS A 172 -0.84 1.73 7.31
CA LYS A 172 -1.72 2.74 7.88
C LYS A 172 -1.95 3.78 6.80
N ALA A 173 -3.09 3.66 6.12
CA ALA A 173 -3.37 4.45 4.94
C ALA A 173 -3.81 5.87 5.32
N ASP A 174 -3.18 6.85 4.69
CA ASP A 174 -3.59 8.25 4.73
C ASP A 174 -4.64 8.53 3.64
N LYS A 175 -4.59 7.75 2.53
CA LYS A 175 -5.50 7.92 1.41
C LYS A 175 -5.67 6.62 0.63
N VAL A 176 -6.90 6.40 0.16
CA VAL A 176 -7.27 5.30 -0.76
C VAL A 176 -8.02 5.90 -1.94
N THR A 177 -7.60 5.59 -3.17
CA THR A 177 -8.24 6.11 -4.40
C THR A 177 -8.38 5.01 -5.46
N PRO A 178 -9.39 5.09 -6.36
CA PRO A 178 -9.50 4.16 -7.47
C PRO A 178 -8.26 4.18 -8.37
N TYR A 179 -7.81 3.01 -8.80
CA TYR A 179 -6.80 2.86 -9.84
C TYR A 179 -7.47 3.12 -11.20
N ARG A 180 -7.03 4.17 -11.91
CA ARG A 180 -7.55 4.59 -13.23
C ARG A 180 -6.42 4.67 -14.22
#